data_db939ad4328bac9a4d51b269d3eb69ad
#
_entry.id   db939ad4328bac9a4d51b269d3eb69ad
#
_cell.length_a   1.000
_cell.length_b   1.000
_cell.length_c   1.000
_cell.angle_alpha   90.00
_cell.angle_beta   90.00
_cell.angle_gamma   90.00
#
_symmetry.space_group_name_H-M   'P 1'
#
loop_
_entity.id
_entity.type
_entity.pdbx_description
1 polymer ?
#
loop_
_entity_poly.entity_id
_entity_poly.type
_entity_poly.pdbx_seq_one_letter_code
_entity_poly.pdbx_strand_id
1 'polypeptide(L)'
;MGKRTGLITWGVLLFLCLCMTGGRTEWLPRSAPVPAVNIVSWGTRGSLVRETQQRLADMGYYTGPVDGIFGTRTYEAILEFQENNGLTPDGIAGAATLSALGIPIGTGTSGVGESALSDLEEDLFLLASIIHGEARGEPYEGQVAVGAVVLNRVASENFPNTIAEVIYQRGAFDAVADEQFYLTPNETAIRAAQDALNGWDPTNGALYYWNPVTATSRWIWSIPITTSIGRHVFGTK
;
A
#
# COMPACT_ATOMS: atom_id res chain seq x y z
N MET A 1 -12.45 76.72 26.20
CA MET A 1 -13.72 76.64 25.45
C MET A 1 -13.35 76.53 23.97
N GLY A 2 -13.70 75.51 23.26
CA GLY A 2 -13.39 75.40 21.86
C GLY A 2 -13.23 73.91 21.44
N LYS A 3 -14.34 73.27 21.13
CA LYS A 3 -14.38 71.94 20.60
C LYS A 3 -13.89 71.94 19.14
N ARG A 4 -12.99 70.99 18.79
CA ARG A 4 -12.64 70.67 17.40
C ARG A 4 -13.07 69.25 17.11
N THR A 5 -14.09 69.17 16.30
CA THR A 5 -14.61 67.97 15.65
C THR A 5 -13.71 67.63 14.47
N GLY A 6 -13.10 66.42 14.48
CA GLY A 6 -12.36 65.88 13.35
C GLY A 6 -13.25 64.87 12.59
N LEU A 7 -13.54 65.19 11.33
CA LEU A 7 -14.19 64.29 10.37
C LEU A 7 -13.20 63.24 9.93
N ILE A 8 -13.55 61.99 10.08
CA ILE A 8 -12.86 60.86 9.46
C ILE A 8 -13.63 60.47 8.21
N THR A 9 -13.05 60.78 7.07
CA THR A 9 -13.55 60.37 5.74
C THR A 9 -13.23 58.90 5.47
N TRP A 10 -14.26 58.11 5.32
CA TRP A 10 -14.17 56.72 4.85
C TRP A 10 -14.03 56.71 3.33
N GLY A 11 -12.83 56.35 2.84
CA GLY A 11 -12.59 56.05 1.44
C GLY A 11 -13.03 54.61 1.13
N VAL A 12 -14.16 54.46 0.44
CA VAL A 12 -14.59 53.21 -0.13
C VAL A 12 -13.78 52.96 -1.40
N LEU A 13 -12.83 52.04 -1.35
CA LEU A 13 -12.14 51.53 -2.53
C LEU A 13 -12.99 50.41 -3.18
N LEU A 14 -13.67 50.76 -4.25
CA LEU A 14 -14.37 49.80 -5.13
C LEU A 14 -13.31 49.02 -5.90
N PHE A 15 -13.10 47.75 -5.54
CA PHE A 15 -12.32 46.84 -6.35
C PHE A 15 -13.24 46.23 -7.43
N LEU A 16 -13.12 46.75 -8.63
CA LEU A 16 -13.75 46.12 -9.83
C LEU A 16 -13.07 44.77 -10.09
N CYS A 17 -13.78 43.68 -9.76
CA CYS A 17 -13.38 42.33 -10.16
C CYS A 17 -13.74 42.12 -11.63
N LEU A 18 -12.75 42.28 -12.50
CA LEU A 18 -12.89 41.98 -13.93
C LEU A 18 -12.87 40.45 -14.09
N CYS A 19 -14.04 39.83 -14.26
CA CYS A 19 -14.16 38.43 -14.67
C CYS A 19 -13.60 38.24 -16.07
N MET A 20 -12.33 37.87 -16.20
CA MET A 20 -11.79 37.27 -17.42
C MET A 20 -12.11 35.77 -17.41
N THR A 21 -13.14 35.42 -18.16
CA THR A 21 -13.43 34.05 -18.62
C THR A 21 -12.34 33.61 -19.59
N GLY A 22 -11.31 33.01 -19.09
CA GLY A 22 -10.30 32.32 -19.85
C GLY A 22 -10.16 30.92 -19.29
N GLY A 23 -10.88 29.95 -19.86
CA GLY A 23 -10.75 28.54 -19.53
C GLY A 23 -9.34 28.05 -19.82
N ARG A 24 -8.47 28.08 -18.82
CA ARG A 24 -7.28 27.25 -18.77
C ARG A 24 -7.67 26.00 -18.01
N THR A 25 -7.90 24.94 -18.76
CA THR A 25 -7.76 23.58 -18.22
C THR A 25 -6.29 23.47 -17.80
N GLU A 26 -6.00 23.82 -16.56
CA GLU A 26 -4.73 23.44 -15.96
C GLU A 26 -4.70 21.91 -15.93
N TRP A 27 -3.88 21.36 -16.82
CA TRP A 27 -3.50 19.96 -16.76
C TRP A 27 -2.89 19.74 -15.40
N LEU A 28 -3.57 18.93 -14.58
CA LEU A 28 -2.97 18.40 -13.37
C LEU A 28 -1.62 17.80 -13.77
N PRO A 29 -0.55 18.08 -13.04
CA PRO A 29 0.75 17.54 -13.36
C PRO A 29 0.60 16.03 -13.42
N ARG A 30 0.99 15.48 -14.58
CA ARG A 30 1.16 14.04 -14.79
C ARG A 30 1.82 13.50 -13.55
N SER A 31 1.16 12.57 -12.85
CA SER A 31 1.68 11.94 -11.64
C SER A 31 3.17 11.68 -11.83
N ALA A 32 3.96 12.13 -10.84
CA ALA A 32 5.39 11.81 -10.82
C ALA A 32 5.55 10.30 -11.07
N PRO A 33 6.56 9.88 -11.84
CA PRO A 33 6.80 8.46 -12.03
C PRO A 33 6.90 7.81 -10.65
N VAL A 34 6.07 6.80 -10.41
CA VAL A 34 6.16 5.98 -9.19
C VAL A 34 7.60 5.48 -9.13
N PRO A 35 8.33 5.69 -8.03
CA PRO A 35 9.68 5.18 -7.91
C PRO A 35 9.64 3.68 -8.19
N ALA A 36 10.62 3.17 -8.94
CA ALA A 36 10.73 1.75 -9.19
C ALA A 36 10.96 1.05 -7.84
N VAL A 37 9.94 0.37 -7.36
CA VAL A 37 10.02 -0.36 -6.10
C VAL A 37 10.89 -1.59 -6.36
N ASN A 38 12.09 -1.61 -5.78
CA ASN A 38 13.03 -2.72 -5.86
C ASN A 38 12.62 -3.79 -4.84
N ILE A 39 11.55 -4.53 -5.13
CA ILE A 39 11.05 -5.61 -4.28
C ILE A 39 11.12 -6.92 -5.04
N VAL A 40 11.59 -7.96 -4.38
CA VAL A 40 11.65 -9.33 -4.88
C VAL A 40 10.69 -10.18 -4.06
N SER A 41 9.58 -10.55 -4.66
CA SER A 41 8.50 -11.32 -4.03
C SER A 41 7.96 -12.37 -4.98
N TRP A 42 7.05 -13.19 -4.48
CA TRP A 42 6.44 -14.26 -5.26
C TRP A 42 5.88 -13.76 -6.60
N GLY A 43 6.19 -14.49 -7.67
CA GLY A 43 5.76 -14.16 -9.04
C GLY A 43 6.62 -13.12 -9.76
N THR A 44 7.52 -12.43 -9.06
CA THR A 44 8.48 -11.53 -9.71
C THR A 44 9.50 -12.31 -10.53
N ARG A 45 9.98 -11.68 -11.59
CA ARG A 45 10.97 -12.27 -12.51
C ARG A 45 11.95 -11.20 -12.97
N GLY A 46 13.17 -11.61 -13.26
CA GLY A 46 14.15 -10.72 -13.86
C GLY A 46 15.52 -10.74 -13.18
N SER A 47 16.32 -9.73 -13.49
CA SER A 47 17.71 -9.65 -13.03
C SER A 47 17.84 -9.51 -11.50
N LEU A 48 16.94 -8.76 -10.87
CA LEU A 48 16.97 -8.56 -9.42
C LEU A 48 16.66 -9.86 -8.67
N VAL A 49 15.66 -10.65 -9.14
CA VAL A 49 15.39 -11.99 -8.59
C VAL A 49 16.60 -12.89 -8.75
N ARG A 50 17.22 -12.89 -9.92
CA ARG A 50 18.43 -13.68 -10.19
C ARG A 50 19.58 -13.30 -9.26
N GLU A 51 19.79 -12.01 -9.06
CA GLU A 51 20.82 -11.51 -8.16
C GLU A 51 20.51 -11.91 -6.70
N THR A 52 19.26 -11.79 -6.27
CA THR A 52 18.81 -12.24 -4.94
C THR A 52 19.05 -13.75 -4.76
N GLN A 53 18.65 -14.58 -5.73
CA GLN A 53 18.90 -16.03 -5.71
C GLN A 53 20.40 -16.33 -5.62
N GLN A 54 21.23 -15.61 -6.40
CA GLN A 54 22.68 -15.81 -6.38
C GLN A 54 23.27 -15.46 -5.01
N ARG A 55 22.88 -14.32 -4.40
CA ARG A 55 23.36 -13.93 -3.07
C ARG A 55 22.94 -14.92 -2.00
N LEU A 56 21.70 -15.36 -2.03
CA LEU A 56 21.20 -16.40 -1.12
C LEU A 56 21.96 -17.73 -1.30
N ALA A 57 22.30 -18.10 -2.55
CA ALA A 57 23.09 -19.30 -2.83
C ALA A 57 24.55 -19.16 -2.34
N ASP A 58 25.18 -18.02 -2.57
CA ASP A 58 26.53 -17.72 -2.10
C ASP A 58 26.64 -17.77 -0.57
N MET A 59 25.55 -17.44 0.14
CA MET A 59 25.43 -17.48 1.59
C MET A 59 24.92 -18.83 2.14
N GLY A 60 24.56 -19.78 1.24
CA GLY A 60 24.13 -21.14 1.61
C GLY A 60 22.65 -21.30 1.93
N TYR A 61 21.83 -20.27 1.73
CA TYR A 61 20.37 -20.33 1.98
C TYR A 61 19.58 -20.87 0.77
N TYR A 62 20.14 -20.80 -0.45
CA TYR A 62 19.43 -21.19 -1.65
C TYR A 62 20.15 -22.32 -2.40
N THR A 63 19.41 -23.41 -2.67
CA THR A 63 19.93 -24.58 -3.37
C THR A 63 19.22 -24.82 -4.72
N GLY A 64 18.34 -23.91 -5.13
CA GLY A 64 17.59 -23.99 -6.38
C GLY A 64 18.38 -23.45 -7.58
N PRO A 65 17.81 -23.53 -8.81
CA PRO A 65 18.39 -22.92 -9.99
C PRO A 65 18.32 -21.39 -9.88
N VAL A 66 19.41 -20.69 -10.22
CA VAL A 66 19.46 -19.23 -10.30
C VAL A 66 18.88 -18.80 -11.66
N ASP A 67 17.55 -18.91 -11.78
CA ASP A 67 16.80 -18.72 -13.04
C ASP A 67 16.15 -17.32 -13.15
N GLY A 68 16.17 -16.56 -12.07
CA GLY A 68 15.50 -15.26 -12.01
C GLY A 68 13.99 -15.35 -11.95
N ILE A 69 13.45 -16.47 -11.47
CA ILE A 69 12.00 -16.68 -11.24
C ILE A 69 11.79 -16.89 -9.75
N PHE A 70 11.02 -16.02 -9.13
CA PHE A 70 10.64 -16.17 -7.73
C PHE A 70 9.62 -17.29 -7.57
N GLY A 71 9.99 -18.36 -6.95
CA GLY A 71 9.14 -19.49 -6.63
C GLY A 71 9.33 -19.93 -5.18
N THR A 72 8.70 -21.06 -4.79
CA THR A 72 8.71 -21.61 -3.43
C THR A 72 10.10 -21.66 -2.80
N ARG A 73 11.11 -22.14 -3.55
CA ARG A 73 12.48 -22.24 -3.03
C ARG A 73 13.12 -20.90 -2.75
N THR A 74 12.80 -19.87 -3.57
CA THR A 74 13.30 -18.50 -3.34
C THR A 74 12.65 -17.91 -2.12
N TYR A 75 11.36 -18.09 -1.96
CA TYR A 75 10.59 -17.68 -0.78
C TYR A 75 11.13 -18.31 0.52
N GLU A 76 11.30 -19.63 0.54
CA GLU A 76 11.83 -20.36 1.69
C GLU A 76 13.24 -19.89 2.07
N ALA A 77 14.09 -19.66 1.06
CA ALA A 77 15.45 -19.17 1.27
C ALA A 77 15.49 -17.74 1.84
N ILE A 78 14.57 -16.88 1.39
CA ILE A 78 14.45 -15.52 1.93
C ILE A 78 13.96 -15.58 3.38
N LEU A 79 12.94 -16.38 3.70
CA LEU A 79 12.46 -16.56 5.07
C LEU A 79 13.59 -16.99 6.00
N GLU A 80 14.32 -18.05 5.63
CA GLU A 80 15.43 -18.55 6.44
C GLU A 80 16.53 -17.48 6.60
N PHE A 81 16.84 -16.74 5.54
CA PHE A 81 17.79 -15.64 5.60
C PHE A 81 17.32 -14.54 6.54
N GLN A 82 16.06 -14.13 6.46
CA GLN A 82 15.47 -13.09 7.30
C GLN A 82 15.50 -13.51 8.79
N GLU A 83 15.07 -14.72 9.12
CA GLU A 83 15.10 -15.25 10.49
C GLU A 83 16.53 -15.22 11.07
N ASN A 84 17.52 -15.69 10.29
CA ASN A 84 18.91 -15.77 10.76
C ASN A 84 19.61 -14.41 10.86
N ASN A 85 19.08 -13.37 10.19
CA ASN A 85 19.67 -12.03 10.21
C ASN A 85 18.85 -11.01 11.03
N GLY A 86 17.81 -11.47 11.77
CA GLY A 86 17.00 -10.60 12.64
C GLY A 86 16.12 -9.62 11.87
N LEU A 87 15.76 -9.97 10.63
CA LEU A 87 14.80 -9.24 9.81
C LEU A 87 13.39 -9.81 10.02
N THR A 88 12.37 -9.09 9.59
CA THR A 88 10.99 -9.61 9.57
C THR A 88 10.88 -10.79 8.62
N PRO A 89 10.50 -12.01 9.08
CA PRO A 89 10.48 -13.20 8.23
C PRO A 89 9.16 -13.29 7.45
N ASP A 90 9.01 -12.47 6.40
CA ASP A 90 7.83 -12.40 5.54
C ASP A 90 8.01 -13.07 4.17
N GLY A 91 9.25 -13.45 3.85
CA GLY A 91 9.61 -14.06 2.57
C GLY A 91 9.67 -13.07 1.40
N ILE A 92 9.67 -11.77 1.69
CA ILE A 92 9.77 -10.70 0.70
C ILE A 92 11.14 -10.04 0.82
N ALA A 93 11.90 -10.00 -0.26
CA ALA A 93 13.14 -9.24 -0.24
C ALA A 93 12.86 -7.78 -0.61
N GLY A 94 12.41 -7.03 0.37
CA GLY A 94 12.32 -5.58 0.36
C GLY A 94 13.69 -4.92 0.55
N ALA A 95 13.72 -3.59 0.72
CA ALA A 95 14.98 -2.85 0.80
C ALA A 95 15.88 -3.33 1.95
N ALA A 96 15.33 -3.64 3.12
CA ALA A 96 16.10 -4.15 4.27
C ALA A 96 16.77 -5.50 3.94
N THR A 97 16.01 -6.43 3.36
CA THR A 97 16.50 -7.75 2.97
C THR A 97 17.53 -7.66 1.84
N LEU A 98 17.25 -6.84 0.79
CA LEU A 98 18.19 -6.63 -0.31
C LEU A 98 19.49 -5.98 0.16
N SER A 99 19.41 -5.00 1.05
CA SER A 99 20.59 -4.36 1.67
C SER A 99 21.40 -5.37 2.48
N ALA A 100 20.77 -6.21 3.29
CA ALA A 100 21.43 -7.25 4.06
C ALA A 100 22.10 -8.33 3.17
N LEU A 101 21.52 -8.61 1.99
CA LEU A 101 22.12 -9.44 0.95
C LEU A 101 23.27 -8.75 0.20
N GLY A 102 23.54 -7.46 0.49
CA GLY A 102 24.56 -6.68 -0.22
C GLY A 102 24.18 -6.35 -1.65
N ILE A 103 22.89 -6.30 -1.97
CA ILE A 103 22.39 -5.92 -3.28
C ILE A 103 22.15 -4.39 -3.25
N PRO A 104 22.84 -3.61 -4.12
CA PRO A 104 22.68 -2.18 -4.14
C PRO A 104 21.27 -1.81 -4.66
N ILE A 105 20.45 -1.28 -3.79
CA ILE A 105 19.20 -0.63 -4.16
C ILE A 105 19.55 0.79 -4.60
N GLY A 106 19.13 1.18 -5.81
CA GLY A 106 19.40 2.53 -6.33
C GLY A 106 18.76 3.60 -5.44
N THR A 107 19.48 4.04 -4.44
CA THR A 107 19.07 5.11 -3.53
C THR A 107 19.28 6.47 -4.20
N GLY A 108 18.25 7.00 -4.79
CA GLY A 108 18.20 8.45 -5.03
C GLY A 108 17.77 9.17 -3.75
N THR A 109 18.59 9.19 -2.73
CA THR A 109 18.71 10.31 -1.74
C THR A 109 19.45 9.85 -0.49
N SER A 110 20.53 10.53 -0.18
CA SER A 110 21.33 10.33 1.03
C SER A 110 20.63 10.87 2.27
N GLY A 111 20.48 9.99 3.27
CA GLY A 111 20.49 10.37 4.67
C GLY A 111 19.23 10.97 5.28
N VAL A 112 18.24 10.15 5.61
CA VAL A 112 17.47 10.13 6.87
C VAL A 112 16.63 8.85 6.87
N GLY A 113 16.92 7.88 7.75
CA GLY A 113 16.05 6.73 8.01
C GLY A 113 15.94 5.70 6.88
N GLU A 114 17.04 5.09 6.48
CA GLU A 114 17.09 4.03 5.44
C GLU A 114 16.16 2.84 5.79
N SER A 115 15.96 2.54 7.06
CA SER A 115 15.00 1.55 7.51
C SER A 115 13.54 2.00 7.32
N ALA A 116 13.23 3.26 7.63
CA ALA A 116 11.85 3.76 7.51
C ALA A 116 11.36 3.88 6.05
N LEU A 117 12.27 4.12 5.10
CA LEU A 117 11.93 4.12 3.67
C LEU A 117 11.74 2.69 3.15
N SER A 118 12.54 1.73 3.65
CA SER A 118 12.37 0.32 3.32
C SER A 118 11.05 -0.23 3.81
N ASP A 119 10.68 0.07 5.04
CA ASP A 119 9.43 -0.36 5.64
C ASP A 119 8.21 0.21 4.89
N LEU A 120 8.29 1.47 4.45
CA LEU A 120 7.22 2.09 3.64
C LEU A 120 7.09 1.48 2.24
N GLU A 121 8.20 1.11 1.59
CA GLU A 121 8.17 0.45 0.28
C GLU A 121 7.60 -0.96 0.39
N GLU A 122 7.94 -1.67 1.45
CA GLU A 122 7.43 -3.00 1.75
C GLU A 122 5.93 -2.97 2.08
N ASP A 123 5.50 -2.08 2.94
CA ASP A 123 4.09 -1.85 3.28
C ASP A 123 3.25 -1.50 2.04
N LEU A 124 3.76 -0.63 1.17
CA LEU A 124 3.11 -0.30 -0.10
C LEU A 124 2.94 -1.53 -0.98
N PHE A 125 3.98 -2.36 -1.10
CA PHE A 125 3.92 -3.56 -1.94
C PHE A 125 2.97 -4.61 -1.38
N LEU A 126 3.03 -4.90 -0.08
CA LEU A 126 2.13 -5.83 0.60
C LEU A 126 0.67 -5.40 0.42
N LEU A 127 0.40 -4.10 0.66
CA LEU A 127 -0.93 -3.54 0.51
C LEU A 127 -1.41 -3.59 -0.95
N ALA A 128 -0.55 -3.29 -1.92
CA ALA A 128 -0.88 -3.39 -3.34
C ALA A 128 -1.16 -4.85 -3.76
N SER A 129 -0.41 -5.80 -3.22
CA SER A 129 -0.58 -7.23 -3.52
C SER A 129 -1.91 -7.76 -3.01
N ILE A 130 -2.30 -7.40 -1.78
CA ILE A 130 -3.60 -7.83 -1.25
C ILE A 130 -4.76 -7.16 -1.98
N ILE A 131 -4.66 -5.87 -2.31
CA ILE A 131 -5.65 -5.16 -3.14
C ILE A 131 -5.79 -5.83 -4.51
N HIS A 132 -4.67 -6.19 -5.14
CA HIS A 132 -4.68 -6.86 -6.44
C HIS A 132 -5.36 -8.24 -6.36
N GLY A 133 -5.04 -9.02 -5.36
CA GLY A 133 -5.63 -10.35 -5.15
C GLY A 133 -7.13 -10.28 -4.90
N GLU A 134 -7.57 -9.43 -3.99
CA GLU A 134 -8.94 -9.35 -3.50
C GLU A 134 -9.86 -8.47 -4.36
N ALA A 135 -9.33 -7.43 -4.99
CA ALA A 135 -10.14 -6.35 -5.53
C ALA A 135 -9.79 -5.90 -6.96
N ARG A 136 -8.93 -6.63 -7.72
CA ARG A 136 -8.54 -6.21 -9.08
C ARG A 136 -9.71 -6.08 -10.08
N GLY A 137 -10.84 -6.69 -9.78
CA GLY A 137 -12.06 -6.58 -10.59
C GLY A 137 -13.07 -5.56 -10.07
N GLU A 138 -12.74 -4.83 -9.00
CA GLU A 138 -13.58 -3.80 -8.41
C GLU A 138 -13.31 -2.42 -9.04
N PRO A 139 -14.27 -1.47 -8.94
CA PRO A 139 -14.00 -0.07 -9.22
C PRO A 139 -12.80 0.43 -8.40
N TYR A 140 -12.14 1.48 -8.87
CA TYR A 140 -10.95 2.03 -8.19
C TYR A 140 -11.18 2.34 -6.70
N GLU A 141 -12.30 2.98 -6.38
CA GLU A 141 -12.71 3.24 -5.00
C GLU A 141 -12.85 1.95 -4.17
N GLY A 142 -13.34 0.86 -4.77
CA GLY A 142 -13.42 -0.45 -4.13
C GLY A 142 -12.05 -1.08 -3.86
N GLN A 143 -11.08 -0.83 -4.73
CA GLN A 143 -9.69 -1.23 -4.51
C GLN A 143 -9.07 -0.45 -3.34
N VAL A 144 -9.25 0.88 -3.30
CA VAL A 144 -8.82 1.70 -2.14
C VAL A 144 -9.50 1.24 -0.87
N ALA A 145 -10.80 0.91 -0.93
CA ALA A 145 -11.58 0.44 0.22
C ALA A 145 -11.00 -0.84 0.85
N VAL A 146 -10.56 -1.80 0.04
CA VAL A 146 -9.89 -3.01 0.57
C VAL A 146 -8.58 -2.66 1.27
N GLY A 147 -7.78 -1.76 0.69
CA GLY A 147 -6.56 -1.25 1.34
C GLY A 147 -6.86 -0.53 2.66
N ALA A 148 -7.88 0.30 2.69
CA ALA A 148 -8.31 1.01 3.89
C ALA A 148 -8.73 0.04 5.02
N VAL A 149 -9.41 -1.08 4.70
CA VAL A 149 -9.74 -2.11 5.71
C VAL A 149 -8.50 -2.72 6.34
N VAL A 150 -7.44 -2.99 5.56
CA VAL A 150 -6.16 -3.47 6.12
C VAL A 150 -5.59 -2.45 7.10
N LEU A 151 -5.53 -1.17 6.71
CA LEU A 151 -4.99 -0.09 7.54
C LEU A 151 -5.85 0.17 8.80
N ASN A 152 -7.17 0.08 8.68
CA ASN A 152 -8.09 0.18 9.82
C ASN A 152 -7.89 -0.96 10.82
N ARG A 153 -7.59 -2.17 10.33
CA ARG A 153 -7.22 -3.30 11.20
C ARG A 153 -5.91 -3.02 11.93
N VAL A 154 -4.87 -2.54 11.23
CA VAL A 154 -3.59 -2.15 11.85
C VAL A 154 -3.79 -1.10 12.94
N ALA A 155 -4.70 -0.15 12.74
CA ALA A 155 -5.02 0.88 13.74
C ALA A 155 -5.92 0.40 14.89
N SER A 156 -6.48 -0.80 14.80
CA SER A 156 -7.43 -1.34 15.78
C SER A 156 -6.73 -2.24 16.80
N GLU A 157 -6.99 -2.03 18.08
CA GLU A 157 -6.48 -2.88 19.18
C GLU A 157 -6.90 -4.36 19.09
N ASN A 158 -7.89 -4.68 18.25
CA ASN A 158 -8.41 -6.04 18.09
C ASN A 158 -7.68 -6.84 17.01
N PHE A 159 -6.71 -6.25 16.32
CA PHE A 159 -5.96 -6.85 15.21
C PHE A 159 -4.45 -6.67 15.42
N PRO A 160 -3.62 -7.41 14.68
CA PRO A 160 -2.19 -7.15 14.63
C PRO A 160 -1.88 -5.70 14.21
N ASN A 161 -0.71 -5.20 14.63
CA ASN A 161 -0.34 -3.80 14.47
C ASN A 161 0.58 -3.51 13.27
N THR A 162 0.78 -4.48 12.39
CA THR A 162 1.53 -4.32 11.14
C THR A 162 0.71 -4.80 9.94
N ILE A 163 0.97 -4.23 8.77
CA ILE A 163 0.31 -4.61 7.50
C ILE A 163 0.57 -6.09 7.21
N ALA A 164 1.82 -6.54 7.35
CA ALA A 164 2.21 -7.92 7.14
C ALA A 164 1.40 -8.89 8.04
N GLU A 165 1.39 -8.64 9.35
CA GLU A 165 0.68 -9.52 10.31
C GLU A 165 -0.84 -9.54 10.07
N VAL A 166 -1.44 -8.41 9.67
CA VAL A 166 -2.87 -8.36 9.31
C VAL A 166 -3.15 -9.18 8.06
N ILE A 167 -2.29 -9.09 7.04
CA ILE A 167 -2.45 -9.81 5.77
C ILE A 167 -2.27 -11.31 5.98
N TYR A 168 -1.23 -11.72 6.70
CA TYR A 168 -0.91 -13.15 6.94
C TYR A 168 -1.71 -13.78 8.07
N GLN A 169 -2.58 -13.03 8.76
CA GLN A 169 -3.48 -13.61 9.75
C GLN A 169 -4.33 -14.72 9.13
N ARG A 170 -4.28 -15.90 9.70
CA ARG A 170 -4.93 -17.09 9.15
C ARG A 170 -6.41 -16.87 8.85
N GLY A 171 -6.79 -16.98 7.58
CA GLY A 171 -8.18 -16.84 7.12
C GLY A 171 -8.67 -15.38 7.07
N ALA A 172 -7.77 -14.40 7.11
CA ALA A 172 -8.13 -13.00 7.00
C ALA A 172 -8.49 -12.59 5.57
N PHE A 173 -7.81 -13.20 4.58
CA PHE A 173 -7.97 -12.91 3.16
C PHE A 173 -7.93 -14.19 2.33
N ASP A 174 -8.84 -14.31 1.36
CA ASP A 174 -8.91 -15.47 0.46
C ASP A 174 -7.73 -15.47 -0.52
N ALA A 175 -7.29 -14.29 -0.96
CA ALA A 175 -6.19 -14.14 -1.91
C ALA A 175 -4.85 -14.73 -1.41
N VAL A 176 -4.62 -14.76 -0.10
CA VAL A 176 -3.43 -15.40 0.49
C VAL A 176 -3.55 -16.93 0.40
N ALA A 177 -4.76 -17.47 0.59
CA ALA A 177 -5.01 -18.91 0.59
C ALA A 177 -5.04 -19.50 -0.82
N ASP A 178 -5.45 -18.74 -1.83
CA ASP A 178 -5.59 -19.16 -3.23
C ASP A 178 -4.45 -18.67 -4.14
N GLU A 179 -3.36 -18.20 -3.55
CA GLU A 179 -2.14 -17.73 -4.22
C GLU A 179 -2.31 -16.46 -5.09
N GLN A 180 -3.48 -15.83 -5.10
CA GLN A 180 -3.71 -14.59 -5.87
C GLN A 180 -2.90 -13.40 -5.30
N PHE A 181 -2.61 -13.42 -4.01
CA PHE A 181 -1.75 -12.45 -3.33
C PHE A 181 -0.34 -12.40 -3.93
N TYR A 182 0.17 -13.53 -4.43
CA TYR A 182 1.53 -13.63 -4.95
C TYR A 182 1.66 -13.22 -6.43
N LEU A 183 0.60 -12.73 -7.04
CA LEU A 183 0.66 -12.14 -8.37
C LEU A 183 1.23 -10.72 -8.28
N THR A 184 2.03 -10.33 -9.27
CA THR A 184 2.55 -8.97 -9.35
C THR A 184 1.39 -7.97 -9.41
N PRO A 185 1.29 -7.02 -8.46
CA PRO A 185 0.23 -6.04 -8.45
C PRO A 185 0.31 -5.12 -9.68
N ASN A 186 -0.83 -4.79 -10.25
CA ASN A 186 -0.91 -3.87 -11.37
C ASN A 186 -0.82 -2.40 -10.91
N GLU A 187 -0.61 -1.48 -11.87
CA GLU A 187 -0.50 -0.04 -11.56
C GLU A 187 -1.72 0.53 -10.81
N THR A 188 -2.91 -0.01 -11.06
CA THR A 188 -4.14 0.44 -10.40
C THR A 188 -4.13 0.06 -8.92
N ALA A 189 -3.72 -1.17 -8.60
CA ALA A 189 -3.60 -1.64 -7.23
C ALA A 189 -2.48 -0.89 -6.46
N ILE A 190 -1.34 -0.61 -7.12
CA ILE A 190 -0.26 0.19 -6.52
C ILE A 190 -0.75 1.61 -6.17
N ARG A 191 -1.47 2.27 -7.09
CA ARG A 191 -2.05 3.60 -6.82
C ARG A 191 -3.11 3.56 -5.73
N ALA A 192 -3.96 2.52 -5.71
CA ALA A 192 -4.97 2.35 -4.69
C ALA A 192 -4.34 2.15 -3.29
N ALA A 193 -3.26 1.38 -3.20
CA ALA A 193 -2.48 1.22 -1.97
C ALA A 193 -1.87 2.55 -1.52
N GLN A 194 -1.31 3.32 -2.45
CA GLN A 194 -0.75 4.63 -2.15
C GLN A 194 -1.80 5.61 -1.62
N ASP A 195 -2.98 5.66 -2.25
CA ASP A 195 -4.07 6.52 -1.81
C ASP A 195 -4.61 6.11 -0.43
N ALA A 196 -4.71 4.81 -0.16
CA ALA A 196 -5.07 4.30 1.16
C ALA A 196 -4.02 4.68 2.22
N LEU A 197 -2.72 4.49 1.95
CA LEU A 197 -1.62 4.92 2.83
C LEU A 197 -1.60 6.43 3.07
N ASN A 198 -2.04 7.22 2.09
CA ASN A 198 -2.20 8.67 2.23
C ASN A 198 -3.47 9.07 3.02
N GLY A 199 -4.23 8.09 3.52
CA GLY A 199 -5.38 8.30 4.41
C GLY A 199 -6.73 8.35 3.71
N TRP A 200 -6.83 8.01 2.42
CA TRP A 200 -8.15 7.88 1.79
C TRP A 200 -8.84 6.58 2.23
N ASP A 201 -9.83 6.73 3.10
CA ASP A 201 -10.71 5.64 3.55
C ASP A 201 -12.15 5.89 3.12
N PRO A 202 -12.62 5.29 2.02
CA PRO A 202 -14.01 5.39 1.59
C PRO A 202 -14.96 4.51 2.41
N THR A 203 -14.45 3.71 3.36
CA THR A 203 -15.24 2.74 4.13
C THR A 203 -15.78 3.28 5.45
N ASN A 204 -15.34 4.48 5.87
CA ASN A 204 -15.65 5.06 7.16
C ASN A 204 -15.21 4.19 8.36
N GLY A 205 -13.99 3.68 8.32
CA GLY A 205 -13.40 2.90 9.40
C GLY A 205 -13.83 1.44 9.44
N ALA A 206 -14.26 0.86 8.32
CA ALA A 206 -14.65 -0.55 8.29
C ALA A 206 -13.47 -1.48 8.58
N LEU A 207 -13.75 -2.53 9.36
CA LEU A 207 -12.81 -3.59 9.71
C LEU A 207 -13.06 -4.89 8.93
N TYR A 208 -14.21 -4.98 8.25
CA TYR A 208 -14.65 -6.16 7.52
C TYR A 208 -15.24 -5.76 6.18
N TYR A 209 -15.07 -6.62 5.19
CA TYR A 209 -15.77 -6.54 3.92
C TYR A 209 -16.12 -7.94 3.42
N TRP A 210 -17.15 -8.02 2.60
CA TRP A 210 -17.56 -9.27 1.97
C TRP A 210 -18.41 -9.00 0.74
N ASN A 211 -18.45 -9.97 -0.16
CA ASN A 211 -19.39 -9.96 -1.26
C ASN A 211 -20.73 -10.57 -0.77
N PRO A 212 -21.84 -9.82 -0.73
CA PRO A 212 -23.11 -10.31 -0.22
C PRO A 212 -23.74 -11.41 -1.09
N VAL A 213 -23.27 -11.61 -2.33
CA VAL A 213 -23.78 -12.67 -3.20
C VAL A 213 -23.12 -14.01 -2.89
N THR A 214 -21.84 -14.00 -2.48
CA THR A 214 -21.04 -15.22 -2.30
C THR A 214 -20.80 -15.58 -0.83
N ALA A 215 -21.01 -14.64 0.11
CA ALA A 215 -20.73 -14.85 1.52
C ALA A 215 -21.67 -15.92 2.13
N THR A 216 -21.05 -16.96 2.68
CA THR A 216 -21.74 -18.11 3.31
C THR A 216 -21.70 -18.08 4.84
N SER A 217 -20.78 -17.32 5.43
CA SER A 217 -20.60 -17.23 6.87
C SER A 217 -21.76 -16.49 7.53
N ARG A 218 -22.47 -17.16 8.47
CA ARG A 218 -23.56 -16.52 9.22
C ARG A 218 -23.06 -15.38 10.11
N TRP A 219 -21.84 -15.47 10.57
CA TRP A 219 -21.24 -14.46 11.44
C TRP A 219 -21.06 -13.13 10.73
N ILE A 220 -20.60 -13.15 9.46
CA ILE A 220 -20.37 -11.90 8.70
C ILE A 220 -21.65 -11.09 8.53
N TRP A 221 -22.81 -11.75 8.45
CA TRP A 221 -24.12 -11.11 8.35
C TRP A 221 -24.60 -10.46 9.65
N SER A 222 -23.91 -10.68 10.78
CA SER A 222 -24.18 -9.99 12.04
C SER A 222 -23.45 -8.66 12.17
N ILE A 223 -22.58 -8.33 11.21
CA ILE A 223 -21.78 -7.10 11.21
C ILE A 223 -22.63 -5.98 10.60
N PRO A 224 -22.78 -4.82 11.30
CA PRO A 224 -23.43 -3.66 10.74
C PRO A 224 -22.71 -3.16 9.48
N ILE A 225 -23.45 -3.02 8.38
CA ILE A 225 -22.90 -2.48 7.12
C ILE A 225 -22.81 -0.96 7.24
N THR A 226 -21.64 -0.40 6.99
CA THR A 226 -21.37 1.04 6.96
C THR A 226 -21.47 1.62 5.56
N THR A 227 -21.04 0.86 4.54
CA THR A 227 -21.08 1.30 3.14
C THR A 227 -21.09 0.12 2.17
N SER A 228 -21.36 0.40 0.91
CA SER A 228 -21.29 -0.56 -0.21
C SER A 228 -20.55 0.10 -1.37
N ILE A 229 -19.52 -0.56 -1.87
CA ILE A 229 -18.67 -0.07 -2.99
C ILE A 229 -18.43 -1.24 -3.93
N GLY A 230 -18.77 -1.09 -5.20
CA GLY A 230 -18.67 -2.17 -6.18
C GLY A 230 -19.52 -3.38 -5.79
N ARG A 231 -18.91 -4.55 -5.74
CA ARG A 231 -19.56 -5.81 -5.34
C ARG A 231 -19.43 -6.12 -3.85
N HIS A 232 -18.72 -5.29 -3.10
CA HIS A 232 -18.47 -5.48 -1.68
C HIS A 232 -19.32 -4.58 -0.80
N VAL A 233 -19.69 -5.09 0.35
CA VAL A 233 -20.21 -4.32 1.48
C VAL A 233 -19.15 -4.29 2.57
N PHE A 234 -19.10 -3.18 3.29
CA PHE A 234 -18.11 -2.88 4.31
C PHE A 234 -18.80 -2.67 5.64
N GLY A 235 -18.17 -3.08 6.74
CA GLY A 235 -18.76 -2.95 8.06
C GLY A 235 -17.75 -2.96 9.20
N THR A 236 -18.23 -2.51 10.37
CA THR A 236 -17.46 -2.53 11.61
C THR A 236 -18.33 -3.08 12.75
N LYS A 237 -17.67 -3.62 13.79
CA LYS A 237 -18.34 -4.19 14.96
C LYS A 237 -17.72 -3.60 16.22
#